data_24f7d2317dae7255d6e4571fb74539d1
#
_entry.id   24f7d2317dae7255d6e4571fb74539d1
#
_cell.length_a   1.000
_cell.length_b   1.000
_cell.length_c   1.000
_cell.angle_alpha   90.00
_cell.angle_beta   90.00
_cell.angle_gamma   90.00
#
_symmetry.space_group_name_H-M   'P 1'
#
loop_
_entity.id
_entity.type
_entity.pdbx_description
1 polymer ?
#
loop_
_entity_poly.entity_id
_entity_poly.type
_entity_poly.pdbx_seq_one_letter_code
_entity_poly.pdbx_strand_id
1 'polypeptide(L)'
;DEGPLAGKTVAVKDNTAVAGVPMMNGSATVEGYTPLRDATIVSRMLAAGATIVGKSVCEDLCFSGGSHTSRTGAVRNPWDETRSAGGSSSGSAALVASGLVDVATGGDQGGSIRIPSAYSGTVGHKPTWGLVPYTGAFPIEATIDHVGPITRTVADAALVLGVIAGPDGLDPRQPRDVVPADYVAAIARGAEGLRIGVVTEGFAQANAEQGVNDAVRTAVDTLVGAGLSAEEVSIPWHLHGAKIWDVIAVEGPTTQMVDGNGYGMNWKGLYDPEVIEHYGNQWRADGSQFSETVKLVLLTGRYAMNRYRGKHYAMAQNLAIELRKAYDEALSRYDVLVMPTLPLQATLLPHADAPREEVIPRALEMITNTCVTDVTGHPACSVPAGLVNGLPTGIMIIGGQFDDATVLRVAHAYEQAVGGFPAPPPAAPRVPS
;
A
#
# COMPACT_ATOMS: atom_id res chain seq x y z
N ASP A 1 -25.99 11.06 11.08
CA ASP A 1 -24.69 11.48 10.52
C ASP A 1 -23.89 12.30 11.53
N GLU A 2 -23.57 11.68 12.65
CA GLU A 2 -22.67 12.22 13.67
C GLU A 2 -21.42 11.35 13.73
N GLY A 3 -20.25 11.96 13.96
CA GLY A 3 -18.98 11.24 14.09
C GLY A 3 -17.82 11.93 13.39
N PRO A 4 -16.58 11.47 13.63
CA PRO A 4 -15.38 12.14 13.12
C PRO A 4 -15.27 12.11 11.58
N LEU A 5 -15.95 11.18 10.90
CA LEU A 5 -15.99 11.10 9.43
C LEU A 5 -17.32 11.60 8.84
N ALA A 6 -18.17 12.29 9.62
CA ALA A 6 -19.41 12.85 9.10
C ALA A 6 -19.16 13.82 7.93
N GLY A 7 -19.88 13.60 6.83
CA GLY A 7 -19.72 14.36 5.58
C GLY A 7 -18.55 13.93 4.69
N LYS A 8 -17.72 12.97 5.11
CA LYS A 8 -16.64 12.41 4.26
C LYS A 8 -17.16 11.31 3.36
N THR A 9 -16.83 11.41 2.08
CA THR A 9 -17.05 10.35 1.07
C THR A 9 -15.89 9.39 1.03
N VAL A 10 -16.18 8.08 1.02
CA VAL A 10 -15.16 7.01 1.06
C VAL A 10 -15.34 6.05 -0.11
N ALA A 11 -14.27 5.80 -0.87
CA ALA A 11 -14.16 4.67 -1.79
C ALA A 11 -13.42 3.52 -1.10
N VAL A 12 -14.02 2.33 -1.09
CA VAL A 12 -13.42 1.14 -0.48
C VAL A 12 -12.72 0.32 -1.56
N LYS A 13 -11.41 0.03 -1.38
CA LYS A 13 -10.68 -0.84 -2.31
C LYS A 13 -11.40 -2.17 -2.50
N ASP A 14 -11.47 -2.66 -3.73
CA ASP A 14 -12.32 -3.80 -4.06
C ASP A 14 -11.81 -5.17 -3.55
N ASN A 15 -10.69 -5.19 -2.85
CA ASN A 15 -10.25 -6.35 -2.06
C ASN A 15 -10.89 -6.43 -0.66
N THR A 16 -11.71 -5.45 -0.27
CA THR A 16 -12.28 -5.30 1.07
C THR A 16 -13.80 -5.46 1.01
N ALA A 17 -14.35 -6.28 1.87
CA ALA A 17 -15.77 -6.62 1.92
C ALA A 17 -16.63 -5.44 2.41
N VAL A 18 -17.70 -5.16 1.65
CA VAL A 18 -18.82 -4.30 2.05
C VAL A 18 -20.08 -5.14 1.92
N ALA A 19 -20.82 -5.32 2.99
CA ALA A 19 -21.99 -6.22 3.03
C ALA A 19 -23.03 -5.84 1.96
N GLY A 20 -23.47 -6.83 1.18
CA GLY A 20 -24.45 -6.63 0.11
C GLY A 20 -23.94 -5.91 -1.14
N VAL A 21 -22.65 -5.53 -1.20
CA VAL A 21 -22.04 -4.88 -2.37
C VAL A 21 -21.12 -5.87 -3.09
N PRO A 22 -21.31 -6.10 -4.41
CA PRO A 22 -20.46 -7.02 -5.17
C PRO A 22 -18.97 -6.68 -5.03
N MET A 23 -18.14 -7.72 -4.97
CA MET A 23 -16.69 -7.66 -4.83
C MET A 23 -16.05 -8.54 -5.91
N MET A 24 -15.01 -8.05 -6.57
CA MET A 24 -14.25 -8.85 -7.55
C MET A 24 -12.75 -8.86 -7.31
N ASN A 25 -12.23 -8.01 -6.42
CA ASN A 25 -10.79 -7.91 -6.15
C ASN A 25 -9.93 -7.80 -7.44
N GLY A 26 -10.41 -7.04 -8.44
CA GLY A 26 -9.76 -6.89 -9.73
C GLY A 26 -9.71 -8.16 -10.59
N SER A 27 -10.31 -9.25 -10.17
CA SER A 27 -10.15 -10.60 -10.73
C SER A 27 -11.46 -11.20 -11.24
N ALA A 28 -11.40 -11.80 -12.41
CA ALA A 28 -12.50 -12.63 -12.92
C ALA A 28 -12.78 -13.86 -12.03
N THR A 29 -11.79 -14.30 -11.24
CA THR A 29 -11.94 -15.47 -10.35
C THR A 29 -12.67 -15.16 -9.04
N VAL A 30 -12.88 -13.87 -8.72
CA VAL A 30 -13.70 -13.42 -7.58
C VAL A 30 -15.00 -12.76 -8.07
N GLU A 31 -15.06 -12.33 -9.34
CA GLU A 31 -16.24 -11.70 -9.93
C GLU A 31 -17.52 -12.52 -9.66
N GLY A 32 -18.60 -11.84 -9.27
CA GLY A 32 -19.88 -12.47 -8.90
C GLY A 32 -20.04 -12.80 -7.43
N TYR A 33 -19.01 -12.61 -6.61
CA TYR A 33 -19.12 -12.73 -5.15
C TYR A 33 -19.74 -11.48 -4.52
N THR A 34 -20.61 -11.68 -3.54
CA THR A 34 -21.19 -10.59 -2.73
C THR A 34 -21.03 -10.90 -1.24
N PRO A 35 -20.25 -10.13 -0.50
CA PRO A 35 -20.01 -10.33 0.92
C PRO A 35 -21.31 -10.24 1.74
N LEU A 36 -21.45 -11.09 2.76
CA LEU A 36 -22.56 -11.05 3.72
C LEU A 36 -22.28 -10.15 4.92
N ARG A 37 -21.03 -9.75 5.11
CA ARG A 37 -20.57 -8.95 6.26
C ARG A 37 -19.60 -7.86 5.79
N ASP A 38 -19.61 -6.75 6.50
CA ASP A 38 -18.60 -5.72 6.34
C ASP A 38 -17.24 -6.17 6.89
N ALA A 39 -16.17 -5.74 6.25
CA ALA A 39 -14.85 -5.74 6.88
C ALA A 39 -14.87 -4.84 8.12
N THR A 40 -14.02 -5.14 9.11
CA THR A 40 -13.95 -4.35 10.35
C THR A 40 -13.73 -2.86 10.08
N ILE A 41 -12.84 -2.52 9.15
CA ILE A 41 -12.56 -1.11 8.79
C ILE A 41 -13.79 -0.43 8.18
N VAL A 42 -14.60 -1.15 7.41
CA VAL A 42 -15.85 -0.65 6.81
C VAL A 42 -16.88 -0.33 7.89
N SER A 43 -17.12 -1.30 8.79
CA SER A 43 -18.04 -1.09 9.93
C SER A 43 -17.62 0.10 10.81
N ARG A 44 -16.30 0.25 11.06
CA ARG A 44 -15.76 1.38 11.85
C ARG A 44 -15.96 2.73 11.15
N MET A 45 -15.70 2.80 9.84
CA MET A 45 -15.90 4.03 9.07
C MET A 45 -17.38 4.43 9.00
N LEU A 46 -18.29 3.47 8.79
CA LEU A 46 -19.74 3.71 8.82
C LEU A 46 -20.20 4.20 10.19
N ALA A 47 -19.74 3.55 11.28
CA ALA A 47 -20.06 3.98 12.64
C ALA A 47 -19.50 5.36 12.97
N ALA A 48 -18.42 5.80 12.31
CA ALA A 48 -17.85 7.14 12.41
C ALA A 48 -18.53 8.18 11.53
N GLY A 49 -19.61 7.83 10.84
CA GLY A 49 -20.43 8.74 10.03
C GLY A 49 -19.99 8.90 8.57
N ALA A 50 -19.04 8.09 8.08
CA ALA A 50 -18.62 8.15 6.68
C ALA A 50 -19.71 7.66 5.71
N THR A 51 -19.74 8.23 4.50
CA THR A 51 -20.55 7.75 3.40
C THR A 51 -19.71 6.94 2.42
N ILE A 52 -19.95 5.62 2.34
CA ILE A 52 -19.31 4.78 1.33
C ILE A 52 -20.03 4.99 0.00
N VAL A 53 -19.30 5.52 -1.00
CA VAL A 53 -19.86 5.87 -2.32
C VAL A 53 -19.61 4.80 -3.38
N GLY A 54 -18.72 3.84 -3.12
CA GLY A 54 -18.44 2.74 -4.04
C GLY A 54 -17.19 1.95 -3.72
N LYS A 55 -16.94 0.96 -4.60
CA LYS A 55 -15.72 0.14 -4.60
C LYS A 55 -14.73 0.71 -5.61
N SER A 56 -13.47 0.86 -5.22
CA SER A 56 -12.42 1.35 -6.11
C SER A 56 -11.67 0.21 -6.78
N VAL A 57 -11.38 0.35 -8.06
CA VAL A 57 -10.64 -0.63 -8.87
C VAL A 57 -9.29 -0.94 -8.23
N CYS A 58 -8.95 -2.22 -8.21
CA CYS A 58 -7.62 -2.70 -7.85
C CYS A 58 -7.10 -3.69 -8.90
N GLU A 59 -5.81 -3.97 -8.83
CA GLU A 59 -5.15 -4.95 -9.69
C GLU A 59 -5.65 -6.37 -9.41
N ASP A 60 -5.48 -7.28 -10.38
CA ASP A 60 -5.89 -8.69 -10.24
C ASP A 60 -5.29 -9.31 -8.99
N LEU A 61 -6.15 -9.73 -8.06
CA LEU A 61 -5.82 -10.22 -6.72
C LEU A 61 -4.79 -9.36 -5.98
N CYS A 62 -4.76 -8.05 -6.28
CA CYS A 62 -3.79 -7.08 -5.76
C CYS A 62 -2.31 -7.38 -6.09
N PHE A 63 -2.02 -8.16 -7.13
CA PHE A 63 -0.66 -8.62 -7.45
C PHE A 63 0.00 -7.86 -8.60
N SER A 64 0.00 -6.53 -8.54
CA SER A 64 0.69 -5.62 -9.47
C SER A 64 0.80 -4.22 -8.85
N GLY A 65 1.91 -3.52 -9.11
CA GLY A 65 2.06 -2.08 -8.84
C GLY A 65 1.76 -1.19 -10.04
N GLY A 66 1.35 -1.76 -11.18
CA GLY A 66 1.35 -1.10 -12.49
C GLY A 66 0.00 -0.57 -13.00
N SER A 67 -1.08 -0.71 -12.27
CA SER A 67 -2.45 -0.25 -12.59
C SER A 67 -3.06 -0.77 -13.91
N HIS A 68 -2.62 -1.92 -14.43
CA HIS A 68 -3.03 -2.42 -15.75
C HIS A 68 -3.51 -3.89 -15.78
N THR A 69 -3.53 -4.57 -14.63
CA THR A 69 -3.89 -6.00 -14.59
C THR A 69 -5.33 -6.27 -14.15
N SER A 70 -6.08 -5.23 -13.77
CA SER A 70 -7.47 -5.40 -13.35
C SER A 70 -8.35 -5.98 -14.46
N ARG A 71 -9.28 -6.87 -14.09
CA ARG A 71 -10.32 -7.40 -14.97
C ARG A 71 -11.15 -6.31 -15.64
N THR A 72 -11.30 -5.15 -14.99
CA THR A 72 -12.06 -4.00 -15.52
C THR A 72 -11.22 -3.06 -16.39
N GLY A 73 -9.97 -3.40 -16.64
CA GLY A 73 -9.05 -2.60 -17.44
C GLY A 73 -8.15 -1.68 -16.61
N ALA A 74 -7.25 -0.98 -17.31
CA ALA A 74 -6.24 -0.14 -16.70
C ALA A 74 -6.82 1.12 -16.06
N VAL A 75 -6.29 1.49 -14.88
CA VAL A 75 -6.52 2.79 -14.26
C VAL A 75 -5.44 3.77 -14.70
N ARG A 76 -5.87 4.88 -15.29
CA ARG A 76 -5.00 5.91 -15.83
C ARG A 76 -4.60 6.92 -14.75
N ASN A 77 -3.38 7.43 -14.87
CA ASN A 77 -2.88 8.43 -13.94
C ASN A 77 -3.62 9.77 -14.14
N PRO A 78 -4.14 10.40 -13.07
CA PRO A 78 -4.81 11.70 -13.19
C PRO A 78 -3.92 12.85 -13.68
N TRP A 79 -2.60 12.71 -13.63
CA TRP A 79 -1.64 13.70 -14.12
C TRP A 79 -1.31 13.53 -15.59
N ASP A 80 -1.34 12.29 -16.09
CA ASP A 80 -1.08 11.94 -17.48
C ASP A 80 -1.77 10.60 -17.79
N GLU A 81 -2.86 10.64 -18.56
CA GLU A 81 -3.67 9.46 -18.90
C GLU A 81 -2.93 8.36 -19.68
N THR A 82 -1.73 8.62 -20.18
CA THR A 82 -0.90 7.61 -20.86
C THR A 82 -0.09 6.77 -19.86
N ARG A 83 -0.08 7.16 -18.58
CA ARG A 83 0.77 6.57 -17.55
C ARG A 83 -0.03 5.82 -16.50
N SER A 84 0.68 4.96 -15.78
CA SER A 84 0.18 4.20 -14.64
C SER A 84 -0.22 5.12 -13.49
N ALA A 85 -1.39 4.87 -12.89
CA ALA A 85 -1.80 5.47 -11.63
C ALA A 85 -1.07 4.84 -10.42
N GLY A 86 -0.30 3.78 -10.66
CA GLY A 86 0.23 2.92 -9.61
C GLY A 86 -0.80 1.93 -9.08
N GLY A 87 -0.34 0.87 -8.46
CA GLY A 87 -1.18 -0.22 -7.93
C GLY A 87 -0.60 -0.82 -6.67
N SER A 88 -1.32 -1.76 -6.12
CA SER A 88 -2.59 -2.33 -6.56
C SER A 88 -3.84 -1.54 -6.15
N SER A 89 -3.74 -0.48 -5.32
CA SER A 89 -4.88 0.39 -4.95
C SER A 89 -5.05 1.52 -5.98
N SER A 90 -5.06 1.17 -7.27
CA SER A 90 -4.99 2.09 -8.39
C SER A 90 -6.18 3.06 -8.44
N GLY A 91 -7.41 2.53 -8.40
CA GLY A 91 -8.62 3.34 -8.37
C GLY A 91 -8.75 4.20 -7.12
N SER A 92 -8.27 3.71 -5.97
CA SER A 92 -8.27 4.45 -4.71
C SER A 92 -7.49 5.76 -4.83
N ALA A 93 -6.23 5.67 -5.27
CA ALA A 93 -5.38 6.85 -5.42
C ALA A 93 -5.87 7.80 -6.53
N ALA A 94 -6.31 7.25 -7.66
CA ALA A 94 -6.82 8.06 -8.77
C ALA A 94 -8.08 8.85 -8.37
N LEU A 95 -9.03 8.24 -7.65
CA LEU A 95 -10.26 8.91 -7.18
C LEU A 95 -9.94 10.03 -6.18
N VAL A 96 -9.05 9.76 -5.22
CA VAL A 96 -8.62 10.76 -4.23
C VAL A 96 -7.86 11.91 -4.89
N ALA A 97 -6.89 11.61 -5.77
CA ALA A 97 -6.12 12.62 -6.50
C ALA A 97 -7.02 13.56 -7.32
N SER A 98 -8.02 12.98 -8.00
CA SER A 98 -9.00 13.72 -8.80
C SER A 98 -10.06 14.47 -7.98
N GLY A 99 -10.06 14.35 -6.63
CA GLY A 99 -11.05 14.98 -5.76
C GLY A 99 -12.48 14.44 -5.91
N LEU A 100 -12.63 13.23 -6.44
CA LEU A 100 -13.94 12.57 -6.61
C LEU A 100 -14.43 11.94 -5.30
N VAL A 101 -13.52 11.63 -4.39
CA VAL A 101 -13.79 11.20 -3.02
C VAL A 101 -12.81 11.87 -2.07
N ASP A 102 -13.21 12.03 -0.81
CA ASP A 102 -12.35 12.62 0.23
C ASP A 102 -11.27 11.62 0.68
N VAL A 103 -11.66 10.36 0.80
CA VAL A 103 -10.86 9.27 1.37
C VAL A 103 -11.03 8.01 0.54
N ALA A 104 -9.97 7.21 0.45
CA ALA A 104 -10.10 5.83 0.00
C ALA A 104 -9.32 4.88 0.92
N THR A 105 -9.71 3.60 0.93
CA THR A 105 -8.91 2.55 1.56
C THR A 105 -7.94 1.94 0.56
N GLY A 106 -6.79 1.50 1.03
CA GLY A 106 -5.83 0.72 0.27
C GLY A 106 -5.37 -0.53 1.02
N GLY A 107 -4.89 -1.53 0.29
CA GLY A 107 -4.13 -2.65 0.86
C GLY A 107 -2.69 -2.55 0.39
N ASP A 108 -1.71 -3.01 1.18
CA ASP A 108 -0.28 -2.88 0.90
C ASP A 108 0.45 -4.16 1.33
N GLN A 109 1.06 -4.85 0.38
CA GLN A 109 1.82 -6.08 0.56
C GLN A 109 3.23 -6.00 -0.06
N GLY A 110 3.45 -4.95 -0.85
CA GLY A 110 4.72 -4.66 -1.49
C GLY A 110 4.86 -3.17 -1.81
N GLY A 111 3.87 -2.35 -1.37
CA GLY A 111 3.81 -0.93 -1.64
C GLY A 111 2.43 -0.45 -2.11
N SER A 112 1.41 -1.29 -2.11
CA SER A 112 0.16 -1.02 -2.83
C SER A 112 -0.75 0.08 -2.24
N ILE A 113 -0.40 0.71 -1.13
CA ILE A 113 -0.90 2.03 -0.68
C ILE A 113 0.03 3.13 -1.20
N ARG A 114 1.34 2.94 -1.02
CA ARG A 114 2.38 3.95 -1.21
C ARG A 114 2.76 4.15 -2.66
N ILE A 115 2.80 3.08 -3.47
CA ILE A 115 3.06 3.14 -4.92
C ILE A 115 2.02 4.03 -5.62
N PRO A 116 0.70 3.73 -5.53
CA PRO A 116 -0.29 4.56 -6.19
C PRO A 116 -0.35 5.97 -5.61
N SER A 117 -0.05 6.15 -4.32
CA SER A 117 0.03 7.49 -3.72
C SER A 117 1.18 8.31 -4.28
N ALA A 118 2.37 7.73 -4.44
CA ALA A 118 3.53 8.41 -5.04
C ALA A 118 3.29 8.77 -6.51
N TYR A 119 2.69 7.86 -7.30
CA TYR A 119 2.41 8.11 -8.72
C TYR A 119 1.27 9.08 -8.96
N SER A 120 0.25 9.08 -8.09
CA SER A 120 -0.95 9.93 -8.24
C SER A 120 -0.89 11.22 -7.43
N GLY A 121 0.14 11.43 -6.60
CA GLY A 121 0.31 12.66 -5.81
C GLY A 121 -0.64 12.77 -4.61
N THR A 122 -0.90 11.64 -3.93
CA THR A 122 -1.72 11.57 -2.71
C THR A 122 -0.89 11.20 -1.49
N VAL A 123 -1.49 11.28 -0.31
CA VAL A 123 -0.94 10.77 0.95
C VAL A 123 -1.38 9.32 1.10
N GLY A 124 -0.42 8.40 1.23
CA GLY A 124 -0.69 6.99 1.48
C GLY A 124 0.02 6.50 2.71
N HIS A 125 -0.72 6.15 3.75
CA HIS A 125 -0.15 5.64 4.99
C HIS A 125 -0.36 4.13 5.10
N LYS A 126 0.76 3.38 5.07
CA LYS A 126 0.81 1.98 5.43
C LYS A 126 1.07 1.88 6.94
N PRO A 127 0.08 1.49 7.75
CA PRO A 127 0.27 1.38 9.19
C PRO A 127 1.28 0.30 9.58
N THR A 128 1.69 0.30 10.83
CA THR A 128 2.40 -0.82 11.43
C THR A 128 1.62 -2.12 11.21
N TRP A 129 2.33 -3.20 10.90
CA TRP A 129 1.72 -4.51 10.74
C TRP A 129 0.96 -4.92 12.02
N GLY A 130 -0.33 -5.27 11.86
CA GLY A 130 -1.21 -5.61 12.96
C GLY A 130 -1.83 -4.42 13.71
N LEU A 131 -1.56 -3.16 13.34
CA LEU A 131 -2.25 -2.00 13.94
C LEU A 131 -3.70 -1.89 13.45
N VAL A 132 -3.93 -2.09 12.17
CA VAL A 132 -5.27 -2.08 11.54
C VAL A 132 -5.69 -3.52 11.26
N PRO A 133 -6.92 -3.94 11.64
CA PRO A 133 -7.38 -5.30 11.38
C PRO A 133 -7.57 -5.55 9.88
N TYR A 134 -7.14 -6.73 9.44
CA TYR A 134 -7.31 -7.20 8.07
C TYR A 134 -8.61 -8.02 7.88
N THR A 135 -9.42 -8.15 8.93
CA THR A 135 -10.69 -8.89 8.93
C THR A 135 -11.64 -8.38 7.85
N GLY A 136 -12.00 -9.25 6.91
CA GLY A 136 -12.87 -8.95 5.77
C GLY A 136 -12.15 -8.36 4.56
N ALA A 137 -10.82 -8.23 4.58
CA ALA A 137 -10.00 -7.98 3.39
C ALA A 137 -9.54 -9.32 2.78
N PHE A 138 -9.49 -9.42 1.46
CA PHE A 138 -9.04 -10.62 0.75
C PHE A 138 -7.54 -10.83 1.00
N PRO A 139 -7.12 -11.96 1.61
CA PRO A 139 -5.76 -12.17 2.04
C PRO A 139 -4.85 -12.59 0.88
N ILE A 140 -3.63 -12.09 0.90
CA ILE A 140 -2.55 -12.48 -0.04
C ILE A 140 -1.52 -13.34 0.70
N GLU A 141 -0.88 -12.74 1.70
CA GLU A 141 0.12 -13.40 2.54
C GLU A 141 0.13 -12.75 3.93
N ALA A 142 -0.17 -13.55 4.96
CA ALA A 142 -0.49 -13.05 6.30
C ALA A 142 0.60 -12.23 6.97
N THR A 143 1.89 -12.43 6.59
CA THR A 143 3.02 -11.73 7.23
C THR A 143 3.33 -10.37 6.60
N ILE A 144 2.76 -10.08 5.42
CA ILE A 144 2.96 -8.81 4.69
C ILE A 144 1.65 -8.07 4.38
N ASP A 145 0.50 -8.61 4.73
CA ASP A 145 -0.80 -7.99 4.51
C ASP A 145 -1.03 -6.78 5.42
N HIS A 146 -1.25 -5.59 4.82
CA HIS A 146 -1.61 -4.35 5.50
C HIS A 146 -2.82 -3.68 4.85
N VAL A 147 -3.56 -2.90 5.64
CA VAL A 147 -4.65 -2.02 5.18
C VAL A 147 -4.45 -0.63 5.79
N GLY A 148 -4.71 0.42 5.00
CA GLY A 148 -4.57 1.79 5.48
C GLY A 148 -5.25 2.82 4.58
N PRO A 149 -5.20 4.11 4.97
CA PRO A 149 -5.83 5.20 4.25
C PRO A 149 -5.01 5.71 3.07
N ILE A 150 -5.73 6.17 2.04
CA ILE A 150 -5.23 7.03 0.96
C ILE A 150 -6.08 8.30 0.97
N THR A 151 -5.43 9.47 1.09
CA THR A 151 -6.10 10.76 1.29
C THR A 151 -5.38 11.88 0.54
N ARG A 152 -5.99 13.08 0.50
CA ARG A 152 -5.31 14.26 -0.06
C ARG A 152 -4.41 14.96 0.94
N THR A 153 -4.74 14.87 2.24
CA THR A 153 -4.02 15.55 3.31
C THR A 153 -3.56 14.57 4.37
N VAL A 154 -2.51 14.92 5.08
CA VAL A 154 -2.04 14.12 6.22
C VAL A 154 -3.04 14.18 7.38
N ALA A 155 -3.77 15.29 7.52
CA ALA A 155 -4.81 15.42 8.53
C ALA A 155 -5.95 14.41 8.32
N ASP A 156 -6.40 14.21 7.08
CA ASP A 156 -7.40 13.17 6.78
C ASP A 156 -6.84 11.76 6.98
N ALA A 157 -5.55 11.51 6.67
CA ALA A 157 -4.92 10.23 6.94
C ALA A 157 -4.87 9.91 8.45
N ALA A 158 -4.51 10.90 9.27
CA ALA A 158 -4.51 10.78 10.72
C ALA A 158 -5.92 10.52 11.29
N LEU A 159 -6.92 11.23 10.78
CA LEU A 159 -8.31 11.08 11.18
C LEU A 159 -8.83 9.68 10.86
N VAL A 160 -8.62 9.21 9.64
CA VAL A 160 -9.06 7.87 9.19
C VAL A 160 -8.32 6.78 9.95
N LEU A 161 -6.99 6.91 10.13
CA LEU A 161 -6.23 5.93 10.91
C LEU A 161 -6.76 5.82 12.33
N GLY A 162 -7.12 6.95 12.98
CA GLY A 162 -7.74 6.95 14.31
C GLY A 162 -9.06 6.17 14.39
N VAL A 163 -9.81 6.16 13.30
CA VAL A 163 -11.08 5.41 13.21
C VAL A 163 -10.85 3.91 12.98
N ILE A 164 -9.92 3.55 12.08
CA ILE A 164 -9.78 2.14 11.65
C ILE A 164 -8.78 1.33 12.49
N ALA A 165 -7.88 1.96 13.22
CA ALA A 165 -6.83 1.31 14.02
C ALA A 165 -7.39 0.59 15.26
N GLY A 166 -6.57 -0.32 15.79
CA GLY A 166 -6.81 -1.07 17.02
C GLY A 166 -7.42 -2.45 16.83
N PRO A 167 -7.27 -3.32 17.83
CA PRO A 167 -7.68 -4.72 17.75
C PRO A 167 -9.20 -4.85 17.59
N ASP A 168 -9.63 -5.84 16.79
CA ASP A 168 -11.05 -6.20 16.63
C ASP A 168 -11.42 -7.52 17.32
N GLY A 169 -10.43 -8.24 17.81
CA GLY A 169 -10.60 -9.55 18.42
C GLY A 169 -10.88 -10.70 17.41
N LEU A 170 -10.86 -10.41 16.11
CA LEU A 170 -11.14 -11.32 15.02
C LEU A 170 -9.92 -11.59 14.14
N ASP A 171 -9.00 -10.63 14.04
CA ASP A 171 -7.73 -10.77 13.33
C ASP A 171 -6.63 -11.26 14.29
N PRO A 172 -6.15 -12.51 14.15
CA PRO A 172 -5.16 -13.07 15.07
C PRO A 172 -3.75 -12.48 14.92
N ARG A 173 -3.52 -11.67 13.89
CA ARG A 173 -2.23 -10.99 13.66
C ARG A 173 -2.04 -9.77 14.54
N GLN A 174 -3.15 -9.24 15.11
CA GLN A 174 -3.12 -8.06 15.95
C GLN A 174 -2.62 -8.38 17.36
N PRO A 175 -1.62 -7.64 17.91
CA PRO A 175 -1.31 -7.70 19.33
C PRO A 175 -2.54 -7.24 20.15
N ARG A 176 -2.87 -7.98 21.20
CA ARG A 176 -4.11 -7.77 21.97
C ARG A 176 -4.10 -6.51 22.81
N ASP A 177 -2.93 -6.02 23.14
CA ASP A 177 -2.64 -4.91 24.03
C ASP A 177 -2.29 -3.61 23.30
N VAL A 178 -2.38 -3.59 21.97
CA VAL A 178 -2.13 -2.37 21.20
C VAL A 178 -3.26 -1.37 21.42
N VAL A 179 -2.87 -0.19 21.87
CA VAL A 179 -3.75 0.97 22.02
C VAL A 179 -3.39 1.98 20.94
N PRO A 180 -4.29 2.28 19.99
CA PRO A 180 -4.05 3.31 18.98
C PRO A 180 -3.80 4.67 19.64
N ALA A 181 -2.88 5.46 19.09
CA ALA A 181 -2.67 6.83 19.51
C ALA A 181 -3.81 7.75 19.03
N ASP A 182 -3.94 8.91 19.65
CA ASP A 182 -4.70 10.02 19.07
C ASP A 182 -3.83 10.69 17.99
N TYR A 183 -3.99 10.22 16.74
CA TYR A 183 -3.17 10.68 15.61
C TYR A 183 -3.46 12.13 15.25
N VAL A 184 -4.70 12.59 15.42
CA VAL A 184 -5.08 13.99 15.17
C VAL A 184 -4.41 14.91 16.17
N ALA A 185 -4.45 14.57 17.47
CA ALA A 185 -3.71 15.31 18.49
C ALA A 185 -2.19 15.20 18.31
N ALA A 186 -1.70 14.07 17.77
CA ALA A 186 -0.27 13.88 17.53
C ALA A 186 0.26 14.84 16.46
N ILE A 187 -0.39 14.95 15.30
CA ILE A 187 0.06 15.85 14.22
C ILE A 187 0.06 17.32 14.64
N ALA A 188 -0.85 17.71 15.54
CA ALA A 188 -0.90 19.08 16.07
C ALA A 188 0.32 19.48 16.92
N ARG A 189 1.11 18.51 17.41
CA ARG A 189 2.34 18.78 18.18
C ARG A 189 3.51 19.25 17.34
N GLY A 190 3.40 19.18 15.99
CA GLY A 190 4.50 19.46 15.07
C GLY A 190 5.64 18.44 15.16
N ALA A 191 6.73 18.70 14.44
CA ALA A 191 7.87 17.79 14.33
C ALA A 191 9.23 18.45 14.64
N GLU A 192 9.24 19.69 15.13
CA GLU A 192 10.48 20.41 15.51
C GLU A 192 11.33 19.59 16.48
N GLY A 193 12.63 19.53 16.23
CA GLY A 193 13.60 18.80 17.03
C GLY A 193 13.69 17.29 16.75
N LEU A 194 12.81 16.72 15.91
CA LEU A 194 12.92 15.33 15.51
C LEU A 194 14.12 15.10 14.56
N ARG A 195 14.68 13.91 14.65
CA ARG A 195 15.89 13.49 13.91
C ARG A 195 15.51 12.56 12.76
N ILE A 196 15.99 12.89 11.57
CA ILE A 196 15.76 12.12 10.34
C ILE A 196 17.03 11.35 9.98
N GLY A 197 16.92 10.04 9.76
CA GLY A 197 17.94 9.26 9.06
C GLY A 197 17.61 9.16 7.57
N VAL A 198 18.46 9.71 6.70
CA VAL A 198 18.31 9.61 5.24
C VAL A 198 18.98 8.33 4.76
N VAL A 199 18.20 7.32 4.39
CA VAL A 199 18.71 5.98 4.04
C VAL A 199 19.35 6.01 2.65
N THR A 200 20.67 5.91 2.59
CA THR A 200 21.46 6.06 1.34
C THR A 200 21.12 4.98 0.30
N GLU A 201 20.85 3.75 0.72
CA GLU A 201 20.49 2.62 -0.15
C GLU A 201 19.17 2.83 -0.87
N GLY A 202 18.23 3.59 -0.29
CA GLY A 202 16.95 3.92 -0.92
C GLY A 202 17.11 4.79 -2.18
N PHE A 203 18.21 5.57 -2.27
CA PHE A 203 18.55 6.39 -3.43
C PHE A 203 19.41 5.65 -4.47
N ALA A 204 19.96 4.50 -4.11
CA ALA A 204 20.93 3.75 -4.91
C ALA A 204 20.30 2.56 -5.67
N GLN A 205 19.00 2.58 -5.92
CA GLN A 205 18.33 1.55 -6.70
C GLN A 205 18.80 1.54 -8.15
N ALA A 206 18.91 0.35 -8.77
CA ALA A 206 19.48 0.21 -10.12
C ALA A 206 18.71 0.96 -11.21
N ASN A 207 17.41 1.21 -11.00
CA ASN A 207 16.53 1.96 -11.90
C ASN A 207 16.16 3.36 -11.35
N ALA A 208 16.95 3.89 -10.42
CA ALA A 208 16.66 5.19 -9.83
C ALA A 208 16.84 6.33 -10.84
N GLU A 209 15.83 7.18 -10.93
CA GLU A 209 15.88 8.42 -11.71
C GLU A 209 16.46 9.56 -10.87
N GLN A 210 17.45 10.28 -11.43
CA GLN A 210 18.12 11.36 -10.71
C GLN A 210 17.13 12.46 -10.28
N GLY A 211 16.16 12.82 -11.14
CA GLY A 211 15.16 13.83 -10.81
C GLY A 211 14.29 13.44 -9.59
N VAL A 212 13.98 12.16 -9.42
CA VAL A 212 13.26 11.65 -8.23
C VAL A 212 14.13 11.79 -6.99
N ASN A 213 15.40 11.37 -7.08
CA ASN A 213 16.36 11.51 -5.98
C ASN A 213 16.55 12.97 -5.56
N ASP A 214 16.66 13.89 -6.52
CA ASP A 214 16.84 15.33 -6.25
C ASP A 214 15.60 15.94 -5.59
N ALA A 215 14.40 15.56 -6.04
CA ALA A 215 13.14 16.02 -5.45
C ALA A 215 13.03 15.57 -3.98
N VAL A 216 13.41 14.33 -3.67
CA VAL A 216 13.36 13.81 -2.30
C VAL A 216 14.42 14.45 -1.42
N ARG A 217 15.63 14.74 -1.94
CA ARG A 217 16.64 15.50 -1.19
C ARG A 217 16.15 16.93 -0.88
N THR A 218 15.49 17.58 -1.84
CA THR A 218 14.85 18.90 -1.63
C THR A 218 13.75 18.81 -0.55
N ALA A 219 12.99 17.72 -0.51
CA ALA A 219 11.99 17.51 0.54
C ALA A 219 12.64 17.34 1.93
N VAL A 220 13.79 16.66 2.01
CA VAL A 220 14.59 16.58 3.25
C VAL A 220 15.09 17.97 3.68
N ASP A 221 15.61 18.78 2.76
CA ASP A 221 16.04 20.14 3.07
C ASP A 221 14.88 21.02 3.57
N THR A 222 13.68 20.82 3.02
CA THR A 222 12.46 21.50 3.48
C THR A 222 12.11 21.10 4.92
N LEU A 223 12.21 19.82 5.26
CA LEU A 223 12.01 19.35 6.64
C LEU A 223 13.05 19.92 7.61
N VAL A 224 14.32 20.01 7.19
CA VAL A 224 15.36 20.67 7.98
C VAL A 224 15.03 22.15 8.17
N GLY A 225 14.57 22.84 7.15
CA GLY A 225 14.08 24.22 7.24
C GLY A 225 12.87 24.39 8.18
N ALA A 226 12.09 23.32 8.39
CA ALA A 226 10.97 23.28 9.34
C ALA A 226 11.40 22.89 10.77
N GLY A 227 12.70 22.81 11.07
CA GLY A 227 13.23 22.62 12.41
C GLY A 227 13.58 21.17 12.79
N LEU A 228 13.58 20.24 11.84
CA LEU A 228 14.11 18.89 12.07
C LEU A 228 15.63 18.85 11.79
N SER A 229 16.31 17.81 12.26
CA SER A 229 17.69 17.52 11.84
C SER A 229 17.72 16.28 10.93
N ALA A 230 18.65 16.25 9.96
CA ALA A 230 18.79 15.13 9.04
C ALA A 230 20.26 14.74 8.90
N GLU A 231 20.51 13.42 8.89
CA GLU A 231 21.83 12.82 8.66
C GLU A 231 21.69 11.62 7.71
N GLU A 232 22.69 11.38 6.86
CA GLU A 232 22.74 10.16 6.06
C GLU A 232 23.00 8.94 6.95
N VAL A 233 22.26 7.87 6.71
CA VAL A 233 22.42 6.58 7.38
C VAL A 233 22.48 5.46 6.35
N SER A 234 23.42 4.54 6.54
CA SER A 234 23.52 3.33 5.72
C SER A 234 22.82 2.16 6.42
N ILE A 235 21.94 1.50 5.68
CA ILE A 235 21.28 0.25 6.07
C ILE A 235 21.50 -0.77 4.94
N PRO A 236 22.66 -1.42 4.84
CA PRO A 236 22.98 -2.30 3.70
C PRO A 236 21.98 -3.46 3.51
N TRP A 237 21.29 -3.88 4.57
CA TRP A 237 20.22 -4.86 4.53
C TRP A 237 19.03 -4.42 3.64
N HIS A 238 18.83 -3.11 3.43
CA HIS A 238 17.79 -2.58 2.56
C HIS A 238 17.87 -3.15 1.14
N LEU A 239 19.09 -3.28 0.58
CA LEU A 239 19.31 -3.83 -0.76
C LEU A 239 18.99 -5.34 -0.88
N HIS A 240 18.79 -6.03 0.23
CA HIS A 240 18.34 -7.42 0.27
C HIS A 240 16.83 -7.55 0.44
N GLY A 241 16.16 -6.46 0.84
CA GLY A 241 14.73 -6.46 1.19
C GLY A 241 13.83 -6.96 0.08
N ALA A 242 14.02 -6.48 -1.16
CA ALA A 242 13.24 -6.94 -2.31
C ALA A 242 13.42 -8.44 -2.58
N LYS A 243 14.64 -8.99 -2.44
CA LYS A 243 14.90 -10.43 -2.63
C LYS A 243 14.25 -11.30 -1.54
N ILE A 244 14.20 -10.80 -0.31
CA ILE A 244 13.49 -11.47 0.80
C ILE A 244 11.99 -11.44 0.52
N TRP A 245 11.48 -10.26 0.12
CA TRP A 245 10.07 -10.07 -0.25
C TRP A 245 9.67 -10.98 -1.41
N ASP A 246 10.46 -11.08 -2.48
CA ASP A 246 10.18 -11.91 -3.66
C ASP A 246 9.86 -13.36 -3.26
N VAL A 247 10.64 -13.93 -2.35
CA VAL A 247 10.41 -15.32 -1.91
C VAL A 247 9.13 -15.43 -1.09
N ILE A 248 8.91 -14.50 -0.15
CA ILE A 248 7.69 -14.46 0.68
C ILE A 248 6.47 -14.26 -0.23
N ALA A 249 6.53 -13.29 -1.15
CA ALA A 249 5.44 -12.92 -2.06
C ALA A 249 5.21 -13.90 -3.23
N VAL A 250 6.03 -14.93 -3.35
CA VAL A 250 5.84 -16.00 -4.34
C VAL A 250 5.35 -17.28 -3.68
N GLU A 251 6.07 -17.81 -2.69
CA GLU A 251 5.70 -19.08 -2.05
C GLU A 251 4.50 -18.91 -1.09
N GLY A 252 4.41 -17.76 -0.40
CA GLY A 252 3.31 -17.45 0.53
C GLY A 252 1.96 -17.34 -0.18
N PRO A 253 1.75 -16.45 -1.17
CA PRO A 253 0.49 -16.35 -1.91
C PRO A 253 0.13 -17.62 -2.66
N THR A 254 1.10 -18.36 -3.20
CA THR A 254 0.82 -19.67 -3.81
C THR A 254 0.11 -20.57 -2.80
N THR A 255 0.58 -20.61 -1.55
CA THR A 255 0.02 -21.47 -0.50
C THR A 255 -1.27 -20.88 0.09
N GLN A 256 -1.28 -19.58 0.43
CA GLN A 256 -2.37 -18.96 1.19
C GLN A 256 -3.48 -18.44 0.29
N MET A 257 -3.12 -17.72 -0.78
CA MET A 257 -4.09 -17.07 -1.66
C MET A 257 -4.66 -18.04 -2.69
N VAL A 258 -3.81 -18.82 -3.39
CA VAL A 258 -4.28 -19.67 -4.49
C VAL A 258 -4.65 -21.08 -4.01
N ASP A 259 -3.68 -21.87 -3.52
CA ASP A 259 -3.97 -23.26 -3.10
C ASP A 259 -4.88 -23.31 -1.89
N GLY A 260 -4.79 -22.33 -0.99
CA GLY A 260 -5.66 -22.14 0.17
C GLY A 260 -6.95 -21.36 -0.13
N ASN A 261 -7.21 -20.98 -1.40
CA ASN A 261 -8.45 -20.29 -1.81
C ASN A 261 -8.75 -18.98 -1.07
N GLY A 262 -7.75 -18.18 -0.76
CA GLY A 262 -7.94 -16.98 0.04
C GLY A 262 -8.23 -17.27 1.52
N TYR A 263 -7.85 -18.44 1.98
CA TYR A 263 -8.00 -18.89 3.37
C TYR A 263 -7.19 -18.03 4.37
N GLY A 264 -6.05 -17.48 3.98
CA GLY A 264 -5.31 -16.43 4.68
C GLY A 264 -4.69 -16.81 6.02
N MET A 265 -4.66 -18.09 6.39
CA MET A 265 -4.13 -18.59 7.67
C MET A 265 -4.64 -17.81 8.89
N ASN A 266 -5.95 -17.57 8.97
CA ASN A 266 -6.56 -16.77 10.05
C ASN A 266 -6.56 -17.50 11.42
N TRP A 267 -5.88 -18.62 11.58
CA TRP A 267 -5.75 -19.41 12.82
C TRP A 267 -7.09 -19.55 13.56
N LYS A 268 -7.26 -18.81 14.69
CA LYS A 268 -8.49 -18.75 15.48
C LYS A 268 -9.32 -17.48 15.21
N GLY A 269 -9.00 -16.74 14.15
CA GLY A 269 -9.74 -15.55 13.74
C GLY A 269 -10.99 -15.85 12.93
N LEU A 270 -11.57 -14.80 12.36
CA LEU A 270 -12.75 -14.91 11.51
C LEU A 270 -12.35 -15.35 10.09
N TYR A 271 -13.08 -16.32 9.55
CA TYR A 271 -13.00 -16.77 8.16
C TYR A 271 -14.25 -16.33 7.39
N ASP A 272 -14.10 -16.19 6.08
CA ASP A 272 -15.21 -16.01 5.14
C ASP A 272 -15.35 -17.29 4.28
N PRO A 273 -16.22 -18.24 4.69
CA PRO A 273 -16.37 -19.50 3.97
C PRO A 273 -16.92 -19.31 2.56
N GLU A 274 -17.76 -18.30 2.36
CA GLU A 274 -18.43 -18.04 1.09
C GLU A 274 -17.44 -17.57 0.03
N VAL A 275 -16.51 -16.67 0.37
CA VAL A 275 -15.45 -16.25 -0.57
C VAL A 275 -14.49 -17.40 -0.87
N ILE A 276 -14.14 -18.20 0.13
CA ILE A 276 -13.27 -19.38 -0.03
C ILE A 276 -13.87 -20.36 -1.02
N GLU A 277 -15.16 -20.67 -0.88
CA GLU A 277 -15.89 -21.57 -1.79
C GLU A 277 -16.03 -20.98 -3.19
N HIS A 278 -16.51 -19.73 -3.29
CA HIS A 278 -16.71 -19.05 -4.56
C HIS A 278 -15.41 -18.95 -5.35
N TYR A 279 -14.39 -18.32 -4.79
CA TYR A 279 -13.09 -18.14 -5.42
C TYR A 279 -12.43 -19.48 -5.77
N GLY A 280 -12.48 -20.46 -4.83
CA GLY A 280 -11.92 -21.78 -5.03
C GLY A 280 -12.55 -22.53 -6.18
N ASN A 281 -13.86 -22.40 -6.40
CA ASN A 281 -14.58 -23.02 -7.52
C ASN A 281 -14.24 -22.32 -8.85
N GLN A 282 -14.19 -20.97 -8.87
CA GLN A 282 -13.94 -20.20 -10.09
C GLN A 282 -12.55 -20.45 -10.66
N TRP A 283 -11.49 -20.28 -9.87
CA TRP A 283 -10.15 -20.44 -10.41
C TRP A 283 -9.81 -21.90 -10.79
N ARG A 284 -10.43 -22.90 -10.14
CA ARG A 284 -10.28 -24.31 -10.55
C ARG A 284 -11.02 -24.64 -11.83
N ALA A 285 -12.14 -23.97 -12.08
CA ALA A 285 -12.87 -24.12 -13.33
C ALA A 285 -12.07 -23.54 -14.52
N ASP A 286 -11.43 -22.37 -14.32
CA ASP A 286 -10.63 -21.73 -15.36
C ASP A 286 -9.51 -20.84 -14.78
N GLY A 287 -8.36 -21.44 -14.48
CA GLY A 287 -7.16 -20.73 -14.05
C GLY A 287 -6.49 -19.87 -15.14
N SER A 288 -6.95 -19.93 -16.40
CA SER A 288 -6.44 -19.07 -17.46
C SER A 288 -6.85 -17.60 -17.27
N GLN A 289 -7.87 -17.33 -16.45
CA GLN A 289 -8.40 -16.01 -16.15
C GLN A 289 -7.49 -15.17 -15.22
N PHE A 290 -6.52 -15.76 -14.55
CA PHE A 290 -5.52 -15.00 -13.80
C PHE A 290 -4.68 -14.11 -14.72
N SER A 291 -4.31 -12.92 -14.24
CA SER A 291 -3.34 -12.06 -14.92
C SER A 291 -1.97 -12.74 -15.06
N GLU A 292 -1.12 -12.20 -15.93
CA GLU A 292 0.23 -12.73 -16.13
C GLU A 292 1.10 -12.66 -14.87
N THR A 293 0.88 -11.67 -14.00
CA THR A 293 1.58 -11.55 -12.72
C THR A 293 1.16 -12.62 -11.72
N VAL A 294 -0.13 -12.90 -11.58
CA VAL A 294 -0.64 -13.99 -10.73
C VAL A 294 -0.20 -15.35 -11.25
N LYS A 295 -0.23 -15.57 -12.59
CA LYS A 295 0.30 -16.79 -13.21
C LYS A 295 1.78 -16.98 -12.92
N LEU A 296 2.59 -15.91 -13.02
CA LEU A 296 4.01 -15.96 -12.69
C LEU A 296 4.25 -16.43 -11.25
N VAL A 297 3.55 -15.81 -10.30
CA VAL A 297 3.62 -16.16 -8.86
C VAL A 297 3.24 -17.62 -8.65
N LEU A 298 2.08 -18.04 -9.19
CA LEU A 298 1.58 -19.40 -9.00
C LEU A 298 2.52 -20.46 -9.61
N LEU A 299 3.01 -20.25 -10.83
CA LEU A 299 3.89 -21.20 -11.50
C LEU A 299 5.24 -21.29 -10.80
N THR A 300 5.82 -20.15 -10.43
CA THR A 300 7.11 -20.08 -9.73
C THR A 300 6.99 -20.65 -8.32
N GLY A 301 5.95 -20.29 -7.59
CA GLY A 301 5.71 -20.76 -6.23
C GLY A 301 5.45 -22.27 -6.18
N ARG A 302 4.62 -22.80 -7.07
CA ARG A 302 4.42 -24.27 -7.16
C ARG A 302 5.69 -25.02 -7.51
N TYR A 303 6.49 -24.48 -8.45
CA TYR A 303 7.80 -25.07 -8.73
C TYR A 303 8.68 -25.08 -7.49
N ALA A 304 8.79 -23.94 -6.79
CA ALA A 304 9.61 -23.81 -5.58
C ALA A 304 9.11 -24.74 -4.45
N MET A 305 7.81 -24.75 -4.18
CA MET A 305 7.20 -25.61 -3.16
C MET A 305 7.39 -27.09 -3.47
N ASN A 306 7.19 -27.51 -4.72
CA ASN A 306 7.39 -28.92 -5.12
C ASN A 306 8.87 -29.33 -5.06
N ARG A 307 9.78 -28.44 -5.45
CA ARG A 307 11.23 -28.74 -5.49
C ARG A 307 11.89 -28.61 -4.13
N TYR A 308 11.54 -27.57 -3.36
CA TYR A 308 12.24 -27.14 -2.15
C TYR A 308 11.39 -27.20 -0.88
N ARG A 309 10.09 -27.54 -1.00
CA ARG A 309 9.17 -27.85 0.12
C ARG A 309 9.01 -26.70 1.13
N GLY A 310 9.00 -25.46 0.67
CA GLY A 310 8.88 -24.27 1.53
C GLY A 310 10.16 -23.88 2.28
N LYS A 311 11.31 -24.52 1.97
CA LYS A 311 12.59 -24.19 2.60
C LYS A 311 12.96 -22.72 2.38
N HIS A 312 12.76 -22.21 1.16
CA HIS A 312 13.14 -20.83 0.84
C HIS A 312 12.23 -19.83 1.54
N TYR A 313 10.93 -20.11 1.63
CA TYR A 313 10.02 -19.30 2.43
C TYR A 313 10.48 -19.19 3.89
N ALA A 314 10.79 -20.31 4.52
CA ALA A 314 11.29 -20.34 5.89
C ALA A 314 12.62 -19.57 6.04
N MET A 315 13.54 -19.70 5.08
CA MET A 315 14.78 -18.91 5.07
C MET A 315 14.51 -17.41 4.91
N ALA A 316 13.59 -17.02 4.02
CA ALA A 316 13.22 -15.61 3.82
C ALA A 316 12.60 -15.01 5.08
N GLN A 317 11.72 -15.74 5.77
CA GLN A 317 11.15 -15.31 7.06
C GLN A 317 12.23 -15.14 8.14
N ASN A 318 13.23 -16.01 8.18
CA ASN A 318 14.37 -15.84 9.10
C ASN A 318 15.22 -14.62 8.74
N LEU A 319 15.45 -14.35 7.45
CA LEU A 319 16.19 -13.16 7.00
C LEU A 319 15.36 -11.87 7.22
N ALA A 320 14.02 -11.93 7.19
CA ALA A 320 13.15 -10.82 7.54
C ALA A 320 13.38 -10.34 8.98
N ILE A 321 13.72 -11.25 9.90
CA ILE A 321 14.07 -10.89 11.29
C ILE A 321 15.34 -10.04 11.33
N GLU A 322 16.36 -10.40 10.56
CA GLU A 322 17.63 -9.65 10.51
C GLU A 322 17.44 -8.29 9.79
N LEU A 323 16.64 -8.26 8.74
CA LEU A 323 16.26 -7.01 8.06
C LEU A 323 15.54 -6.06 9.02
N ARG A 324 14.56 -6.57 9.81
CA ARG A 324 13.85 -5.79 10.83
C ARG A 324 14.80 -5.23 11.87
N LYS A 325 15.71 -6.04 12.42
CA LYS A 325 16.72 -5.60 13.41
C LYS A 325 17.57 -4.45 12.87
N ALA A 326 17.97 -4.49 11.59
CA ALA A 326 18.76 -3.42 10.99
C ALA A 326 17.99 -2.09 10.94
N TYR A 327 16.68 -2.14 10.69
CA TYR A 327 15.80 -0.96 10.74
C TYR A 327 15.58 -0.48 12.18
N ASP A 328 15.32 -1.40 13.13
CA ASP A 328 15.16 -1.09 14.57
C ASP A 328 16.43 -0.43 15.11
N GLU A 329 17.62 -0.91 14.73
CA GLU A 329 18.90 -0.30 15.10
C GLU A 329 19.05 1.13 14.59
N ALA A 330 18.70 1.39 13.33
CA ALA A 330 18.72 2.74 12.79
C ALA A 330 17.70 3.63 13.51
N LEU A 331 16.47 3.16 13.71
CA LEU A 331 15.40 3.88 14.40
C LEU A 331 15.65 4.08 15.90
N SER A 332 16.61 3.37 16.52
CA SER A 332 17.07 3.69 17.87
C SER A 332 17.85 5.01 17.95
N ARG A 333 18.36 5.50 16.82
CA ARG A 333 19.16 6.74 16.73
C ARG A 333 18.39 7.89 16.09
N TYR A 334 17.40 7.58 15.24
CA TYR A 334 16.58 8.54 14.51
C TYR A 334 15.11 8.32 14.87
N ASP A 335 14.34 9.39 14.86
CA ASP A 335 12.91 9.33 15.16
C ASP A 335 12.12 8.83 13.94
N VAL A 336 12.62 9.11 12.72
CA VAL A 336 12.15 8.54 11.45
C VAL A 336 13.30 8.31 10.47
N LEU A 337 13.05 7.41 9.52
CA LEU A 337 13.92 7.22 8.35
C LEU A 337 13.20 7.74 7.10
N VAL A 338 13.96 8.28 6.14
CA VAL A 338 13.39 8.75 4.87
C VAL A 338 14.19 8.27 3.67
N MET A 339 13.48 8.07 2.55
CA MET A 339 14.04 7.73 1.24
C MET A 339 13.00 8.04 0.15
N PRO A 340 13.34 7.96 -1.15
CA PRO A 340 12.32 7.97 -2.21
C PRO A 340 11.30 6.84 -1.99
N THR A 341 10.01 7.14 -2.10
CA THR A 341 8.98 6.10 -2.06
C THR A 341 9.22 5.09 -3.18
N LEU A 342 9.43 5.60 -4.39
CA LEU A 342 9.72 4.82 -5.58
C LEU A 342 11.00 5.35 -6.22
N PRO A 343 11.78 4.48 -6.90
CA PRO A 343 13.01 4.92 -7.55
C PRO A 343 12.77 5.72 -8.85
N LEU A 344 11.58 5.64 -9.40
CA LEU A 344 11.23 6.18 -10.72
C LEU A 344 9.83 6.81 -10.72
N GLN A 345 9.57 7.65 -11.72
CA GLN A 345 8.27 8.27 -11.96
C GLN A 345 7.26 7.28 -12.55
N ALA A 346 5.98 7.70 -12.58
CA ALA A 346 4.90 6.92 -13.19
C ALA A 346 5.26 6.52 -14.63
N THR A 347 5.32 5.21 -14.87
CA THR A 347 5.70 4.63 -16.17
C THR A 347 4.53 4.61 -17.15
N LEU A 348 4.81 4.54 -18.44
CA LEU A 348 3.77 4.39 -19.45
C LEU A 348 2.99 3.08 -19.22
N LEU A 349 1.68 3.15 -19.39
CA LEU A 349 0.85 1.96 -19.43
C LEU A 349 1.27 1.07 -20.61
N PRO A 350 1.38 -0.26 -20.43
CA PRO A 350 1.60 -1.16 -21.55
C PRO A 350 0.43 -1.07 -22.53
N HIS A 351 0.72 -1.26 -23.82
CA HIS A 351 -0.33 -1.35 -24.83
C HIS A 351 -1.23 -2.58 -24.56
N ALA A 352 -2.49 -2.55 -25.03
CA ALA A 352 -3.43 -3.63 -24.79
C ALA A 352 -2.95 -5.00 -25.30
N ASP A 353 -2.17 -5.00 -26.38
CA ASP A 353 -1.59 -6.21 -26.99
C ASP A 353 -0.10 -6.40 -26.62
N ALA A 354 0.37 -5.73 -25.58
CA ALA A 354 1.76 -5.83 -25.16
C ALA A 354 2.12 -7.27 -24.74
N PRO A 355 3.31 -7.75 -25.11
CA PRO A 355 3.75 -9.07 -24.71
C PRO A 355 4.01 -9.13 -23.19
N ARG A 356 3.97 -10.33 -22.63
CA ARG A 356 4.18 -10.54 -21.18
C ARG A 356 5.52 -10.02 -20.67
N GLU A 357 6.54 -10.01 -21.54
CA GLU A 357 7.88 -9.49 -21.28
C GLU A 357 7.91 -7.98 -21.07
N GLU A 358 6.85 -7.27 -21.45
CA GLU A 358 6.60 -5.86 -21.14
C GLU A 358 5.64 -5.71 -19.97
N VAL A 359 4.51 -6.44 -19.98
CA VAL A 359 3.45 -6.35 -18.97
C VAL A 359 3.96 -6.66 -17.56
N ILE A 360 4.76 -7.73 -17.41
CA ILE A 360 5.25 -8.19 -16.09
C ILE A 360 6.24 -7.19 -15.46
N PRO A 361 7.31 -6.71 -16.15
CA PRO A 361 8.18 -5.70 -15.59
C PRO A 361 7.45 -4.43 -15.18
N ARG A 362 6.51 -3.92 -16.01
CA ARG A 362 5.69 -2.74 -15.69
C ARG A 362 4.85 -2.90 -14.42
N ALA A 363 4.53 -4.13 -14.04
CA ALA A 363 3.80 -4.42 -12.80
C ALA A 363 4.67 -4.40 -11.54
N LEU A 364 6.00 -4.57 -11.65
CA LEU A 364 6.87 -4.86 -10.50
C LEU A 364 8.10 -3.94 -10.38
N GLU A 365 8.46 -3.17 -11.41
CA GLU A 365 9.72 -2.41 -11.48
C GLU A 365 9.89 -1.32 -10.40
N MET A 366 8.80 -0.88 -9.77
CA MET A 366 8.81 0.24 -8.81
C MET A 366 8.97 -0.17 -7.34
N ILE A 367 8.86 -1.45 -6.99
CA ILE A 367 8.60 -1.90 -5.61
C ILE A 367 9.81 -1.92 -4.67
N THR A 368 11.03 -1.71 -5.17
CA THR A 368 12.27 -2.03 -4.46
C THR A 368 12.44 -1.33 -3.11
N ASN A 369 11.94 -0.11 -2.94
CA ASN A 369 11.97 0.60 -1.66
C ASN A 369 10.75 0.27 -0.77
N THR A 370 9.58 0.11 -1.37
CA THR A 370 8.33 -0.04 -0.60
C THR A 370 8.19 -1.41 0.04
N CYS A 371 8.52 -2.49 -0.67
CA CYS A 371 8.31 -3.86 -0.19
C CYS A 371 9.10 -4.19 1.09
N VAL A 372 10.19 -3.47 1.34
CA VAL A 372 11.04 -3.67 2.52
C VAL A 372 10.26 -3.46 3.82
N THR A 373 9.44 -2.41 3.89
CA THR A 373 8.65 -2.11 5.09
C THR A 373 7.41 -2.99 5.26
N ASP A 374 7.01 -3.73 4.21
CA ASP A 374 6.03 -4.81 4.37
C ASP A 374 6.66 -6.01 5.08
N VAL A 375 7.89 -6.37 4.67
CA VAL A 375 8.65 -7.48 5.29
C VAL A 375 9.00 -7.17 6.74
N THR A 376 9.39 -5.93 7.04
CA THR A 376 9.79 -5.54 8.42
C THR A 376 8.60 -5.19 9.30
N GLY A 377 7.46 -4.85 8.71
CA GLY A 377 6.24 -4.47 9.44
C GLY A 377 6.24 -3.03 9.99
N HIS A 378 7.27 -2.21 9.72
CA HIS A 378 7.34 -0.82 10.16
C HIS A 378 6.28 0.05 9.48
N PRO A 379 5.70 1.05 10.17
CA PRO A 379 4.80 2.02 9.54
C PRO A 379 5.56 2.87 8.52
N ALA A 380 4.91 3.17 7.40
CA ALA A 380 5.49 4.01 6.36
C ALA A 380 4.42 4.86 5.66
N CYS A 381 4.70 6.15 5.54
CA CYS A 381 3.84 7.10 4.85
C CYS A 381 4.53 7.63 3.59
N SER A 382 3.86 7.57 2.45
CA SER A 382 4.26 8.26 1.23
C SER A 382 3.51 9.58 1.12
N VAL A 383 4.25 10.67 0.97
CA VAL A 383 3.68 12.00 0.67
C VAL A 383 4.33 12.59 -0.58
N PRO A 384 3.63 13.45 -1.34
CA PRO A 384 4.19 14.07 -2.53
C PRO A 384 5.46 14.89 -2.22
N ALA A 385 6.56 14.60 -2.91
CA ALA A 385 7.84 15.30 -2.76
C ALA A 385 8.08 16.37 -3.85
N GLY A 386 7.02 16.80 -4.52
CA GLY A 386 7.06 17.75 -5.63
C GLY A 386 6.80 17.08 -6.98
N LEU A 387 6.95 17.88 -8.04
CA LEU A 387 6.75 17.44 -9.42
C LEU A 387 8.09 17.39 -10.16
N VAL A 388 8.32 16.28 -10.86
CA VAL A 388 9.45 16.13 -11.78
C VAL A 388 8.85 15.89 -13.17
N ASN A 389 9.21 16.71 -14.15
CA ASN A 389 8.64 16.67 -15.51
C ASN A 389 7.09 16.73 -15.53
N GLY A 390 6.48 17.43 -14.56
CA GLY A 390 5.02 17.54 -14.44
C GLY A 390 4.33 16.34 -13.77
N LEU A 391 5.06 15.35 -13.31
CA LEU A 391 4.54 14.15 -12.63
C LEU A 391 4.93 14.16 -11.15
N PRO A 392 4.05 13.67 -10.25
CA PRO A 392 4.36 13.56 -8.84
C PRO A 392 5.51 12.59 -8.57
N THR A 393 6.26 12.88 -7.51
CA THR A 393 7.19 11.94 -6.87
C THR A 393 6.84 11.85 -5.38
N GLY A 394 7.31 10.81 -4.70
CA GLY A 394 7.00 10.60 -3.28
C GLY A 394 8.25 10.49 -2.41
N ILE A 395 8.21 11.12 -1.24
CA ILE A 395 9.10 10.81 -0.12
C ILE A 395 8.39 9.81 0.81
N MET A 396 9.08 8.75 1.19
CA MET A 396 8.61 7.77 2.16
C MET A 396 9.22 8.06 3.53
N ILE A 397 8.36 8.21 4.53
CA ILE A 397 8.72 8.45 5.92
C ILE A 397 8.40 7.17 6.70
N ILE A 398 9.40 6.58 7.36
CA ILE A 398 9.32 5.29 8.06
C ILE A 398 9.57 5.53 9.53
N GLY A 399 8.74 4.97 10.40
CA GLY A 399 8.86 5.07 11.86
C GLY A 399 9.12 3.75 12.56
N GLY A 400 9.33 3.81 13.87
CA GLY A 400 9.36 2.63 14.73
C GLY A 400 8.03 1.88 14.72
N GLN A 401 8.05 0.60 15.07
CA GLN A 401 6.81 -0.18 15.13
C GLN A 401 5.84 0.41 16.15
N PHE A 402 4.59 0.57 15.76
CA PHE A 402 3.52 1.23 16.50
C PHE A 402 3.75 2.73 16.83
N ASP A 403 4.76 3.36 16.17
CA ASP A 403 4.95 4.81 16.20
C ASP A 403 4.47 5.49 14.90
N ASP A 404 3.33 5.07 14.41
CA ASP A 404 2.61 5.69 13.29
C ASP A 404 2.35 7.18 13.55
N ALA A 405 2.22 7.56 14.82
CA ALA A 405 2.03 8.94 15.22
C ALA A 405 3.20 9.85 14.84
N THR A 406 4.44 9.42 15.06
CA THR A 406 5.64 10.20 14.69
C THR A 406 5.80 10.27 13.16
N VAL A 407 5.48 9.19 12.44
CA VAL A 407 5.45 9.20 10.97
C VAL A 407 4.51 10.28 10.44
N LEU A 408 3.27 10.31 10.95
CA LEU A 408 2.27 11.31 10.53
C LEU A 408 2.62 12.73 10.97
N ARG A 409 3.28 12.92 12.12
CA ARG A 409 3.78 14.24 12.56
C ARG A 409 4.79 14.81 11.58
N VAL A 410 5.77 14.00 11.14
CA VAL A 410 6.78 14.43 10.16
C VAL A 410 6.14 14.68 8.79
N ALA A 411 5.24 13.80 8.35
CA ALA A 411 4.48 13.98 7.12
C ALA A 411 3.67 15.28 7.12
N HIS A 412 2.98 15.59 8.24
CA HIS A 412 2.20 16.81 8.38
C HIS A 412 3.08 18.08 8.44
N ALA A 413 4.21 18.03 9.15
CA ALA A 413 5.15 19.13 9.18
C ALA A 413 5.67 19.47 7.78
N TYR A 414 5.96 18.43 6.97
CA TYR A 414 6.34 18.61 5.57
C TYR A 414 5.20 19.21 4.74
N GLU A 415 3.96 18.69 4.86
CA GLU A 415 2.80 19.25 4.17
C GLU A 415 2.60 20.74 4.48
N GLN A 416 2.72 21.14 5.75
CA GLN A 416 2.62 22.54 6.16
C GLN A 416 3.76 23.39 5.59
N ALA A 417 4.99 22.88 5.60
CA ALA A 417 6.16 23.61 5.08
C ALA A 417 6.10 23.88 3.58
N VAL A 418 5.48 22.98 2.79
CA VAL A 418 5.29 23.18 1.35
C VAL A 418 3.98 23.90 1.00
N GLY A 419 3.13 24.22 1.99
CA GLY A 419 1.85 24.91 1.77
C GLY A 419 0.75 24.03 1.18
N GLY A 420 0.80 22.71 1.42
CA GLY A 420 -0.14 21.71 0.89
C GLY A 420 0.39 21.02 -0.38
N PHE A 421 -0.24 19.90 -0.74
CA PHE A 421 0.18 19.11 -1.89
C PHE A 421 -0.56 19.54 -3.18
N PRO A 422 0.13 19.51 -4.34
CA PRO A 422 -0.48 19.88 -5.61
C PRO A 422 -1.58 18.88 -6.01
N ALA A 423 -2.57 19.38 -6.75
CA ALA A 423 -3.61 18.57 -7.37
C ALA A 423 -3.31 18.39 -8.88
N PRO A 424 -3.76 17.29 -9.50
CA PRO A 424 -3.65 17.11 -10.93
C PRO A 424 -4.45 18.20 -11.67
N PRO A 425 -4.11 18.48 -12.93
CA PRO A 425 -4.91 19.40 -13.76
C PRO A 425 -6.35 18.86 -13.88
N PRO A 426 -7.34 19.75 -14.01
CA PRO A 426 -8.72 19.32 -14.25
C PRO A 426 -8.79 18.38 -15.47
N ALA A 427 -9.54 17.28 -15.34
CA ALA A 427 -9.73 16.36 -16.46
C ALA A 427 -10.34 17.13 -17.66
N ALA A 428 -9.78 16.92 -18.85
CA ALA A 428 -10.38 17.49 -20.05
C ALA A 428 -11.82 16.99 -20.20
N PRO A 429 -12.80 17.86 -20.60
CA PRO A 429 -14.16 17.42 -20.82
C PRO A 429 -14.17 16.29 -21.86
N ARG A 430 -14.64 15.11 -21.46
CA ARG A 430 -14.83 14.00 -22.39
C ARG A 430 -15.94 14.40 -23.36
N VAL A 431 -15.61 14.57 -24.63
CA VAL A 431 -16.62 14.69 -25.69
C VAL A 431 -17.33 13.33 -25.73
N PRO A 432 -18.67 13.26 -25.58
CA PRO A 432 -19.40 12.02 -25.75
C PRO A 432 -19.13 11.47 -27.15
N SER A 433 -18.66 10.25 -27.24
CA SER A 433 -18.49 9.52 -28.52
C SER A 433 -19.82 9.08 -29.08
#